data_623fbaab2e08addacb04f739618b3f4b
#
_entry.id   623fbaab2e08addacb04f739618b3f4b
#
_cell.length_a   1.000
_cell.length_b   1.000
_cell.length_c   1.000
_cell.angle_alpha   90.00
_cell.angle_beta   90.00
_cell.angle_gamma   90.00
#
_symmetry.space_group_name_H-M   'P 1'
#
loop_
_entity.id
_entity.type
_entity.pdbx_description
1 polymer ?
#
loop_
_entity_poly.entity_id
_entity_poly.type
_entity_poly.pdbx_seq_one_letter_code
_entity_poly.pdbx_strand_id
1 'polypeptide(L)'
;MCYVILSRIVSLSQLFLFPFDESKIYCNEKAKEEAFKLKSRALNRQKTQWDTEQDNSIKISSLNVRSLNQHCEDLQNDHFLQKSDIICLTETWLSDDLENTGKYHSYFINSGSKGVALFSIIQPETVEKLSSDVASIIIASYASFDLILVYRFSENSNVFKFTEEIVNIVNLTKTVIVCGDININLTKFPQNKFSKALFDLGFIQLVNSPTHILGGIIDHVYFYSNNMSSCSLYKIYPVYYSDHDAVIFSLQL
;
A
#
# COMPACT_ATOMS: atom_id res chain seq x y z
N MET A 1 7.17 29.70 -15.98
CA MET A 1 5.70 29.80 -16.17
C MET A 1 5.16 28.73 -17.12
N CYS A 2 5.81 28.41 -18.27
CA CYS A 2 5.35 27.35 -19.20
C CYS A 2 5.24 25.95 -18.56
N TYR A 3 6.15 25.55 -17.70
CA TYR A 3 6.10 24.23 -17.04
C TYR A 3 4.81 24.01 -16.24
N VAL A 4 4.37 25.03 -15.48
CA VAL A 4 3.15 24.92 -14.66
C VAL A 4 1.89 24.83 -15.55
N ILE A 5 1.92 25.39 -16.75
CA ILE A 5 0.82 25.31 -17.71
C ILE A 5 0.79 23.92 -18.33
N LEU A 6 1.95 23.40 -18.79
CA LEU A 6 2.07 22.08 -19.41
C LEU A 6 1.72 20.93 -18.44
N SER A 7 2.10 21.05 -17.17
CA SER A 7 1.82 20.03 -16.15
C SER A 7 0.33 19.94 -15.74
N ARG A 8 -0.52 20.88 -16.20
CA ARG A 8 -1.97 20.89 -15.91
C ARG A 8 -2.83 20.51 -17.13
N ILE A 9 -2.21 20.13 -18.23
CA ILE A 9 -2.91 19.73 -19.46
C ILE A 9 -3.26 18.25 -19.36
N VAL A 10 -4.53 17.94 -19.38
CA VAL A 10 -5.07 16.57 -19.29
C VAL A 10 -5.03 15.86 -20.63
N SER A 11 -4.97 16.59 -21.76
CA SER A 11 -4.92 16.02 -23.11
C SER A 11 -4.13 16.90 -24.07
N LEU A 12 -3.30 16.28 -24.92
CA LEU A 12 -2.54 16.98 -25.96
C LEU A 12 -3.43 17.76 -26.93
N SER A 13 -4.69 17.36 -27.14
CA SER A 13 -5.67 18.06 -27.96
C SER A 13 -6.09 19.41 -27.39
N GLN A 14 -5.82 19.67 -26.12
CA GLN A 14 -6.08 20.96 -25.44
C GLN A 14 -4.87 21.89 -25.45
N LEU A 15 -3.75 21.45 -26.04
CA LEU A 15 -2.52 22.22 -26.05
C LEU A 15 -2.41 23.05 -27.34
N PHE A 16 -2.59 24.36 -27.20
CA PHE A 16 -2.33 25.32 -28.25
C PHE A 16 -1.09 26.15 -27.88
N LEU A 17 0.07 25.82 -28.49
CA LEU A 17 1.32 26.55 -28.30
C LEU A 17 1.60 27.39 -29.54
N PHE A 18 1.37 28.70 -29.44
CA PHE A 18 1.73 29.59 -30.51
C PHE A 18 2.03 31.01 -29.99
N PRO A 19 3.20 31.58 -30.30
CA PRO A 19 4.39 30.95 -30.84
C PRO A 19 5.14 30.12 -29.77
N PHE A 20 5.67 28.97 -30.13
CA PHE A 20 6.44 28.10 -29.23
C PHE A 20 7.92 28.24 -29.52
N ASP A 21 8.71 28.62 -28.51
CA ASP A 21 10.15 28.76 -28.58
C ASP A 21 10.80 27.75 -27.62
N GLU A 22 11.28 26.64 -28.18
CA GLU A 22 11.90 25.54 -27.42
C GLU A 22 13.12 26.00 -26.63
N SER A 23 13.83 27.05 -27.08
CA SER A 23 15.01 27.57 -26.39
C SER A 23 14.70 28.21 -25.03
N LYS A 24 13.41 28.53 -24.78
CA LYS A 24 12.93 29.10 -23.51
C LYS A 24 12.38 28.06 -22.53
N ILE A 25 12.49 26.77 -22.84
CA ILE A 25 12.14 25.70 -21.92
C ILE A 25 13.35 25.44 -21.01
N TYR A 26 13.21 25.77 -19.75
CA TYR A 26 14.20 25.45 -18.73
C TYR A 26 13.71 24.28 -17.90
N CYS A 27 14.52 23.24 -17.81
CA CYS A 27 14.33 22.17 -16.84
C CYS A 27 15.32 22.36 -15.70
N ASN A 28 14.84 22.39 -14.47
CA ASN A 28 15.70 22.43 -13.30
C ASN A 28 16.59 21.17 -13.27
N GLU A 29 17.89 21.33 -13.04
CA GLU A 29 18.85 20.21 -13.02
C GLU A 29 18.42 19.11 -12.03
N LYS A 30 17.91 19.48 -10.85
CA LYS A 30 17.34 18.51 -9.89
C LYS A 30 16.17 17.72 -10.49
N ALA A 31 15.29 18.39 -11.27
CA ALA A 31 14.19 17.71 -11.96
C ALA A 31 14.70 16.76 -13.05
N LYS A 32 15.76 17.11 -13.75
CA LYS A 32 16.43 16.22 -14.73
C LYS A 32 17.07 15.01 -14.05
N GLU A 33 17.77 15.23 -12.94
CA GLU A 33 18.36 14.16 -12.13
C GLU A 33 17.29 13.20 -11.61
N GLU A 34 16.17 13.74 -11.13
CA GLU A 34 15.06 12.93 -10.63
C GLU A 34 14.36 12.16 -11.77
N ALA A 35 14.10 12.82 -12.90
CA ALA A 35 13.57 12.17 -14.08
C ALA A 35 14.52 11.06 -14.61
N PHE A 36 15.84 11.29 -14.56
CA PHE A 36 16.83 10.28 -14.91
C PHE A 36 16.83 9.10 -13.93
N LYS A 37 16.73 9.35 -12.62
CA LYS A 37 16.58 8.32 -11.59
C LYS A 37 15.30 7.50 -11.79
N LEU A 38 14.18 8.17 -12.05
CA LEU A 38 12.90 7.51 -12.33
C LEU A 38 12.99 6.66 -13.61
N LYS A 39 13.59 7.20 -14.67
CA LYS A 39 13.80 6.47 -15.93
C LYS A 39 14.75 5.28 -15.76
N SER A 40 15.82 5.42 -15.01
CA SER A 40 16.74 4.30 -14.73
C SER A 40 16.12 3.24 -13.85
N ARG A 41 15.26 3.62 -12.88
CA ARG A 41 14.45 2.69 -12.08
C ARG A 41 13.43 1.94 -12.95
N ALA A 42 12.78 2.62 -13.89
CA ALA A 42 11.83 1.99 -14.83
C ALA A 42 12.51 1.06 -15.84
N LEU A 43 13.73 1.37 -16.28
CA LEU A 43 14.49 0.56 -17.25
C LEU A 43 15.16 -0.68 -16.62
N ASN A 44 15.45 -0.67 -15.32
CA ASN A 44 15.98 -1.83 -14.59
C ASN A 44 14.89 -2.87 -14.25
N ARG A 45 13.86 -3.02 -15.09
CA ARG A 45 12.91 -4.14 -15.03
C ARG A 45 13.63 -5.43 -15.47
N GLN A 46 14.46 -5.99 -14.60
CA GLN A 46 14.76 -7.41 -14.72
C GLN A 46 13.44 -8.17 -14.55
N LYS A 47 13.20 -9.19 -15.40
CA LYS A 47 12.17 -10.20 -15.16
C LYS A 47 12.39 -10.72 -13.76
N THR A 48 11.47 -10.44 -12.88
CA THR A 48 11.57 -10.78 -11.48
C THR A 48 10.82 -12.09 -11.25
N GLN A 49 11.12 -12.78 -10.17
CA GLN A 49 10.41 -13.99 -9.75
C GLN A 49 8.88 -13.80 -9.69
N TRP A 50 8.40 -12.55 -9.54
CA TRP A 50 6.99 -12.14 -9.62
C TRP A 50 6.37 -12.36 -11.01
N ASP A 51 7.19 -12.43 -12.05
CA ASP A 51 6.77 -12.65 -13.45
C ASP A 51 6.78 -14.13 -13.86
N THR A 52 7.28 -15.04 -13.01
CA THR A 52 7.27 -16.49 -13.28
C THR A 52 5.91 -17.07 -12.85
N GLU A 53 5.18 -17.64 -13.81
CA GLU A 53 3.81 -18.17 -13.66
C GLU A 53 3.68 -19.43 -12.77
N GLN A 54 4.73 -19.91 -12.12
CA GLN A 54 4.76 -21.22 -11.42
C GLN A 54 4.80 -21.12 -9.90
N ASP A 55 4.61 -19.94 -9.31
CA ASP A 55 4.62 -19.80 -7.86
C ASP A 55 3.18 -19.89 -7.32
N ASN A 56 2.91 -20.96 -6.54
CA ASN A 56 1.62 -21.15 -5.85
C ASN A 56 1.42 -20.20 -4.65
N SER A 57 2.22 -19.16 -4.54
CA SER A 57 2.09 -18.16 -3.48
C SER A 57 0.98 -17.15 -3.78
N ILE A 58 0.29 -16.71 -2.74
CA ILE A 58 -0.67 -15.61 -2.79
C ILE A 58 0.10 -14.30 -2.81
N LYS A 59 -0.07 -13.51 -3.86
CA LYS A 59 0.61 -12.22 -4.07
C LYS A 59 -0.21 -11.10 -3.46
N ILE A 60 0.38 -10.34 -2.55
CA ILE A 60 -0.29 -9.28 -1.80
C ILE A 60 0.47 -7.98 -1.97
N SER A 61 -0.26 -6.89 -2.20
CA SER A 61 0.29 -5.54 -2.20
C SER A 61 -0.45 -4.65 -1.20
N SER A 62 0.31 -3.77 -0.53
CA SER A 62 -0.22 -2.76 0.39
C SER A 62 0.29 -1.39 -0.02
N LEU A 63 -0.60 -0.39 -0.09
CA LEU A 63 -0.27 0.97 -0.49
C LEU A 63 -1.19 1.99 0.20
N ASN A 64 -0.61 3.04 0.77
CA ASN A 64 -1.34 4.27 1.04
C ASN A 64 -1.48 5.04 -0.29
N VAL A 65 -2.71 5.09 -0.83
CA VAL A 65 -2.97 5.60 -2.19
C VAL A 65 -3.26 7.10 -2.23
N ARG A 66 -3.52 7.72 -1.07
CA ARG A 66 -3.85 9.15 -0.96
C ARG A 66 -4.89 9.65 -1.97
N SER A 67 -6.03 9.04 -1.98
CA SER A 67 -7.18 9.26 -2.88
C SER A 67 -7.26 8.25 -4.03
N LEU A 68 -8.08 7.24 -3.82
CA LEU A 68 -8.36 6.24 -4.85
C LEU A 68 -9.06 6.85 -6.07
N ASN A 69 -9.94 7.87 -5.86
CA ASN A 69 -10.60 8.56 -6.97
C ASN A 69 -9.62 9.28 -7.90
N GLN A 70 -8.54 9.86 -7.34
CA GLN A 70 -7.54 10.57 -8.14
C GLN A 70 -6.60 9.60 -8.87
N HIS A 71 -6.34 8.43 -8.27
CA HIS A 71 -5.31 7.50 -8.73
C HIS A 71 -5.87 6.16 -9.25
N CYS A 72 -7.19 6.10 -9.53
CA CYS A 72 -7.83 4.89 -10.03
C CYS A 72 -7.20 4.41 -11.35
N GLU A 73 -6.97 5.31 -12.30
CA GLU A 73 -6.34 4.98 -13.58
C GLU A 73 -4.87 4.58 -13.41
N ASP A 74 -4.13 5.25 -12.52
CA ASP A 74 -2.74 4.91 -12.20
C ASP A 74 -2.65 3.49 -11.64
N LEU A 75 -3.52 3.16 -10.68
CA LEU A 75 -3.64 1.84 -10.07
C LEU A 75 -4.00 0.75 -11.09
N GLN A 76 -4.96 1.02 -11.99
CA GLN A 76 -5.37 0.09 -13.03
C GLN A 76 -4.24 -0.21 -14.04
N ASN A 77 -3.33 0.73 -14.24
CA ASN A 77 -2.18 0.59 -15.13
C ASN A 77 -0.90 0.16 -14.41
N ASP A 78 -0.91 0.05 -13.07
CA ASP A 78 0.26 -0.38 -12.32
C ASP A 78 0.45 -1.90 -12.41
N HIS A 79 1.55 -2.28 -13.04
CA HIS A 79 1.83 -3.68 -13.36
C HIS A 79 1.96 -4.59 -12.13
N PHE A 80 2.54 -4.11 -11.03
CA PHE A 80 2.71 -4.91 -9.82
C PHE A 80 1.40 -5.06 -9.07
N LEU A 81 0.66 -3.97 -8.90
CA LEU A 81 -0.62 -3.99 -8.22
C LEU A 81 -1.64 -4.85 -8.98
N GLN A 82 -1.67 -4.75 -10.32
CA GLN A 82 -2.58 -5.56 -11.15
C GLN A 82 -2.26 -7.07 -11.17
N LYS A 83 -1.04 -7.46 -10.82
CA LYS A 83 -0.64 -8.88 -10.67
C LYS A 83 -0.84 -9.41 -9.25
N SER A 84 -1.25 -8.58 -8.32
CA SER A 84 -1.55 -9.01 -6.96
C SER A 84 -2.88 -9.74 -6.90
N ASP A 85 -2.93 -10.80 -6.11
CA ASP A 85 -4.16 -11.52 -5.80
C ASP A 85 -4.99 -10.76 -4.77
N ILE A 86 -4.31 -10.02 -3.88
CA ILE A 86 -4.93 -9.16 -2.87
C ILE A 86 -4.25 -7.80 -2.90
N ILE A 87 -5.06 -6.72 -2.92
CA ILE A 87 -4.61 -5.33 -2.88
C ILE A 87 -5.21 -4.66 -1.65
N CYS A 88 -4.36 -4.15 -0.78
CA CYS A 88 -4.67 -3.46 0.46
C CYS A 88 -4.40 -1.97 0.29
N LEU A 89 -5.43 -1.13 0.34
CA LEU A 89 -5.29 0.31 0.19
C LEU A 89 -5.70 1.06 1.45
N THR A 90 -4.92 2.05 1.81
CA THR A 90 -5.22 3.01 2.88
C THR A 90 -5.32 4.42 2.31
N GLU A 91 -5.95 5.34 3.05
CA GLU A 91 -6.28 6.69 2.59
C GLU A 91 -7.02 6.72 1.25
N THR A 92 -8.07 5.93 1.13
CA THR A 92 -8.83 5.82 -0.13
C THR A 92 -9.61 7.08 -0.50
N TRP A 93 -9.98 7.89 0.50
CA TRP A 93 -10.75 9.13 0.35
C TRP A 93 -12.07 8.95 -0.40
N LEU A 94 -12.63 7.75 -0.34
CA LEU A 94 -13.93 7.45 -0.93
C LEU A 94 -15.06 7.92 0.00
N SER A 95 -16.14 8.43 -0.60
CA SER A 95 -17.44 8.67 0.06
C SER A 95 -18.36 7.46 -0.07
N ASP A 96 -18.25 6.74 -1.17
CA ASP A 96 -19.12 5.63 -1.55
C ASP A 96 -18.31 4.44 -2.06
N ASP A 97 -18.88 3.25 -2.03
CA ASP A 97 -18.25 2.05 -2.59
C ASP A 97 -18.16 2.15 -4.12
N LEU A 98 -17.10 1.57 -4.68
CA LEU A 98 -16.95 1.50 -6.13
C LEU A 98 -17.88 0.42 -6.70
N GLU A 99 -18.69 0.78 -7.70
CA GLU A 99 -19.68 -0.13 -8.30
C GLU A 99 -19.03 -1.26 -9.13
N ASN A 100 -17.91 -0.97 -9.80
CA ASN A 100 -17.25 -1.94 -10.67
C ASN A 100 -15.77 -2.10 -10.30
N THR A 101 -15.43 -3.22 -9.69
CA THR A 101 -14.08 -3.58 -9.28
C THR A 101 -13.46 -4.69 -10.11
N GLY A 102 -14.05 -4.99 -11.27
CA GLY A 102 -13.56 -5.98 -12.23
C GLY A 102 -13.54 -7.40 -11.65
N LYS A 103 -12.34 -8.00 -11.60
CA LYS A 103 -12.13 -9.38 -11.11
C LYS A 103 -12.09 -9.51 -9.58
N TYR A 104 -12.14 -8.40 -8.83
CA TYR A 104 -11.94 -8.41 -7.40
C TYR A 104 -13.25 -8.38 -6.61
N HIS A 105 -13.32 -9.18 -5.55
CA HIS A 105 -14.23 -8.94 -4.42
C HIS A 105 -13.69 -7.75 -3.65
N SER A 106 -14.52 -6.75 -3.37
CA SER A 106 -14.07 -5.48 -2.81
C SER A 106 -14.81 -5.13 -1.53
N TYR A 107 -14.06 -4.60 -0.56
CA TYR A 107 -14.56 -4.26 0.76
C TYR A 107 -14.01 -2.91 1.17
N PHE A 108 -14.87 -2.01 1.63
CA PHE A 108 -14.54 -0.62 1.90
C PHE A 108 -14.94 -0.20 3.31
N ILE A 109 -14.14 0.67 3.92
CA ILE A 109 -14.57 1.58 4.98
C ILE A 109 -14.43 2.98 4.39
N ASN A 110 -15.58 3.64 4.13
CA ASN A 110 -15.63 4.98 3.54
C ASN A 110 -15.66 6.01 4.66
N SER A 111 -14.53 6.62 4.94
CA SER A 111 -14.34 7.59 6.02
C SER A 111 -13.45 8.75 5.57
N GLY A 112 -13.66 9.24 4.34
CA GLY A 112 -12.81 10.26 3.74
C GLY A 112 -11.34 9.87 3.76
N SER A 113 -10.47 10.74 4.26
CA SER A 113 -9.03 10.46 4.38
C SER A 113 -8.67 9.29 5.32
N LYS A 114 -9.64 8.78 6.10
CA LYS A 114 -9.48 7.63 7.01
C LYS A 114 -9.94 6.31 6.38
N GLY A 115 -10.33 6.34 5.11
CA GLY A 115 -10.86 5.20 4.38
C GLY A 115 -9.81 4.14 4.10
N VAL A 116 -10.25 2.87 4.07
CA VAL A 116 -9.46 1.71 3.64
C VAL A 116 -10.25 0.87 2.64
N ALA A 117 -9.55 0.20 1.73
CA ALA A 117 -10.16 -0.70 0.76
C ALA A 117 -9.33 -1.98 0.62
N LEU A 118 -10.03 -3.11 0.58
CA LEU A 118 -9.46 -4.41 0.29
C LEU A 118 -10.06 -4.92 -1.02
N PHE A 119 -9.21 -5.26 -1.97
CA PHE A 119 -9.57 -5.94 -3.21
C PHE A 119 -8.92 -7.32 -3.22
N SER A 120 -9.69 -8.38 -3.46
CA SER A 120 -9.20 -9.76 -3.44
C SER A 120 -9.80 -10.56 -4.57
N ILE A 121 -8.99 -11.30 -5.35
CA ILE A 121 -9.52 -12.29 -6.31
C ILE A 121 -9.95 -13.58 -5.61
N ILE A 122 -9.45 -13.80 -4.38
CA ILE A 122 -9.84 -14.92 -3.53
C ILE A 122 -10.99 -14.44 -2.63
N GLN A 123 -12.13 -15.10 -2.67
CA GLN A 123 -13.25 -14.73 -1.81
C GLN A 123 -12.94 -15.09 -0.35
N PRO A 124 -12.92 -14.14 0.59
CA PRO A 124 -12.83 -14.45 2.01
C PRO A 124 -14.12 -15.13 2.51
N GLU A 125 -13.99 -15.98 3.52
CA GLU A 125 -15.12 -16.63 4.20
C GLU A 125 -15.94 -15.61 4.99
N THR A 126 -15.26 -14.70 5.67
CA THR A 126 -15.88 -13.59 6.41
C THR A 126 -15.08 -12.31 6.26
N VAL A 127 -15.76 -11.18 6.36
CA VAL A 127 -15.14 -9.85 6.40
C VAL A 127 -15.76 -9.03 7.52
N GLU A 128 -14.92 -8.57 8.44
CA GLU A 128 -15.29 -7.64 9.49
C GLU A 128 -14.70 -6.26 9.21
N LYS A 129 -15.46 -5.21 9.51
CA LYS A 129 -15.07 -3.83 9.32
C LYS A 129 -15.16 -3.10 10.65
N LEU A 130 -14.04 -2.59 11.14
CA LEU A 130 -13.95 -1.88 12.40
C LEU A 130 -13.43 -0.46 12.16
N SER A 131 -14.04 0.50 12.81
CA SER A 131 -13.60 1.89 12.78
C SER A 131 -13.68 2.49 14.18
N SER A 132 -12.59 3.07 14.63
CA SER A 132 -12.46 3.71 15.93
C SER A 132 -11.98 5.17 15.77
N ASP A 133 -11.64 5.82 16.87
CA ASP A 133 -11.02 7.14 16.86
C ASP A 133 -9.52 7.10 16.52
N VAL A 134 -8.91 5.92 16.46
CA VAL A 134 -7.47 5.73 16.21
C VAL A 134 -7.16 5.02 14.89
N ALA A 135 -8.06 4.15 14.39
CA ALA A 135 -7.80 3.36 13.20
C ALA A 135 -9.07 2.95 12.43
N SER A 136 -8.90 2.65 11.14
CA SER A 136 -9.82 1.88 10.31
C SER A 136 -9.19 0.52 10.02
N ILE A 137 -9.97 -0.57 10.17
CA ILE A 137 -9.46 -1.94 10.08
C ILE A 137 -10.46 -2.80 9.27
N ILE A 138 -9.95 -3.54 8.28
CA ILE A 138 -10.70 -4.61 7.62
C ILE A 138 -10.03 -5.93 7.98
N ILE A 139 -10.79 -6.88 8.52
CA ILE A 139 -10.35 -8.24 8.80
C ILE A 139 -11.00 -9.13 7.74
N ALA A 140 -10.19 -9.72 6.87
CA ALA A 140 -10.64 -10.69 5.88
C ALA A 140 -10.14 -12.08 6.28
N SER A 141 -11.06 -12.96 6.66
CA SER A 141 -10.74 -14.34 7.03
C SER A 141 -10.90 -15.25 5.82
N TYR A 142 -9.80 -15.90 5.45
CA TYR A 142 -9.74 -16.93 4.43
C TYR A 142 -9.66 -18.32 5.10
N ALA A 143 -9.81 -19.38 4.34
CA ALA A 143 -9.78 -20.75 4.87
C ALA A 143 -8.52 -21.06 5.71
N SER A 144 -7.35 -20.59 5.26
CA SER A 144 -6.05 -20.92 5.85
C SER A 144 -5.34 -19.77 6.55
N PHE A 145 -5.79 -18.51 6.36
CA PHE A 145 -5.16 -17.34 6.97
C PHE A 145 -6.15 -16.22 7.19
N ASP A 146 -5.80 -15.30 8.08
CA ASP A 146 -6.49 -14.03 8.29
C ASP A 146 -5.61 -12.87 7.82
N LEU A 147 -6.19 -11.94 7.07
CA LEU A 147 -5.55 -10.70 6.64
C LEU A 147 -6.22 -9.52 7.35
N ILE A 148 -5.44 -8.77 8.10
CA ILE A 148 -5.88 -7.59 8.84
C ILE A 148 -5.25 -6.37 8.18
N LEU A 149 -6.04 -5.66 7.35
CA LEU A 149 -5.67 -4.38 6.75
C LEU A 149 -5.94 -3.27 7.75
N VAL A 150 -4.93 -2.46 8.02
CA VAL A 150 -4.96 -1.42 9.05
C VAL A 150 -4.53 -0.07 8.48
N TYR A 151 -5.30 0.97 8.80
CA TYR A 151 -4.87 2.35 8.69
C TYR A 151 -4.98 3.03 10.06
N ARG A 152 -3.85 3.35 10.68
CA ARG A 152 -3.80 4.17 11.89
C ARG A 152 -3.69 5.64 11.50
N PHE A 153 -4.63 6.49 11.97
CA PHE A 153 -4.89 7.80 11.39
C PHE A 153 -3.77 8.83 11.46
N SER A 154 -2.88 8.77 12.43
CA SER A 154 -1.71 9.66 12.51
C SER A 154 -0.69 9.17 13.54
N GLU A 155 0.52 9.70 13.48
CA GLU A 155 1.55 9.47 14.51
C GLU A 155 1.12 9.93 15.91
N ASN A 156 0.20 10.89 15.99
CA ASN A 156 -0.32 11.43 17.27
C ASN A 156 -1.49 10.62 17.84
N SER A 157 -2.04 9.64 17.10
CA SER A 157 -3.12 8.78 17.61
C SER A 157 -2.61 7.94 18.79
N ASN A 158 -3.52 7.63 19.72
CA ASN A 158 -3.19 6.87 20.92
C ASN A 158 -2.69 5.46 20.57
N VAL A 159 -1.37 5.27 20.63
CA VAL A 159 -0.71 4.01 20.30
C VAL A 159 -1.08 2.87 21.25
N PHE A 160 -1.41 3.17 22.53
CA PHE A 160 -1.81 2.17 23.49
C PHE A 160 -3.16 1.58 23.13
N LYS A 161 -4.16 2.44 22.88
CA LYS A 161 -5.49 2.04 22.46
C LYS A 161 -5.43 1.27 21.15
N PHE A 162 -4.70 1.79 20.16
CA PHE A 162 -4.46 1.10 18.89
C PHE A 162 -3.86 -0.30 19.08
N THR A 163 -2.84 -0.42 19.93
CA THR A 163 -2.20 -1.72 20.21
C THR A 163 -3.19 -2.71 20.81
N GLU A 164 -4.01 -2.27 21.77
CA GLU A 164 -5.04 -3.10 22.39
C GLU A 164 -6.09 -3.56 21.39
N GLU A 165 -6.55 -2.65 20.50
CA GLU A 165 -7.49 -3.00 19.44
C GLU A 165 -6.94 -4.11 18.53
N ILE A 166 -5.68 -3.99 18.06
CA ILE A 166 -5.08 -5.01 17.20
C ILE A 166 -4.86 -6.34 17.93
N VAL A 167 -4.33 -6.30 19.15
CA VAL A 167 -4.08 -7.53 19.93
C VAL A 167 -5.37 -8.29 20.21
N ASN A 168 -6.49 -7.60 20.43
CA ASN A 168 -7.77 -8.23 20.74
C ASN A 168 -8.43 -8.90 19.53
N ILE A 169 -8.11 -8.48 18.31
CA ILE A 169 -8.70 -9.06 17.07
C ILE A 169 -7.85 -10.15 16.42
N VAL A 170 -6.60 -10.30 16.85
CA VAL A 170 -5.68 -11.30 16.31
C VAL A 170 -6.10 -12.71 16.74
N ASN A 171 -6.29 -13.61 15.77
CA ASN A 171 -6.61 -15.01 16.01
C ASN A 171 -5.39 -15.92 15.76
N LEU A 172 -4.65 -16.26 16.79
CA LEU A 172 -3.43 -17.08 16.69
C LEU A 172 -3.68 -18.57 16.38
N THR A 173 -4.91 -18.98 16.12
CA THR A 173 -5.21 -20.35 15.68
C THR A 173 -4.95 -20.57 14.18
N LYS A 174 -4.81 -19.48 13.43
CA LYS A 174 -4.49 -19.45 11.99
C LYS A 174 -3.20 -18.71 11.72
N THR A 175 -2.71 -18.77 10.50
CA THR A 175 -1.73 -17.81 9.96
C THR A 175 -2.37 -16.42 9.90
N VAL A 176 -1.67 -15.39 10.38
CA VAL A 176 -2.17 -14.02 10.41
C VAL A 176 -1.19 -13.05 9.78
N ILE A 177 -1.72 -12.18 8.94
CA ILE A 177 -0.98 -11.04 8.37
C ILE A 177 -1.64 -9.75 8.86
N VAL A 178 -0.86 -8.85 9.45
CA VAL A 178 -1.28 -7.47 9.75
C VAL A 178 -0.49 -6.54 8.85
N CYS A 179 -1.17 -5.81 7.96
CA CYS A 179 -0.50 -4.91 7.02
C CYS A 179 -1.24 -3.58 6.86
N GLY A 180 -0.53 -2.58 6.34
CA GLY A 180 -1.06 -1.26 6.05
C GLY A 180 -0.21 -0.13 6.61
N ASP A 181 -0.74 1.09 6.57
CA ASP A 181 -0.08 2.28 7.12
C ASP A 181 -0.36 2.40 8.62
N ILE A 182 0.66 2.08 9.40
CA ILE A 182 0.60 2.11 10.87
C ILE A 182 0.96 3.49 11.43
N ASN A 183 1.53 4.38 10.61
CA ASN A 183 1.95 5.71 11.04
C ASN A 183 2.90 5.70 12.27
N ILE A 184 3.64 4.59 12.48
CA ILE A 184 4.72 4.47 13.46
C ILE A 184 6.02 4.29 12.71
N ASN A 185 6.89 5.28 12.75
CA ASN A 185 8.15 5.23 12.03
C ASN A 185 9.17 4.32 12.73
N LEU A 186 9.40 3.12 12.21
CA LEU A 186 10.35 2.16 12.77
C LEU A 186 11.80 2.63 12.71
N THR A 187 12.16 3.52 11.80
CA THR A 187 13.49 4.13 11.78
C THR A 187 13.75 4.98 13.03
N LYS A 188 12.72 5.69 13.50
CA LYS A 188 12.79 6.53 14.71
C LYS A 188 12.49 5.75 15.99
N PHE A 189 11.53 4.83 15.92
CA PHE A 189 11.00 4.09 17.07
C PHE A 189 11.01 2.57 16.82
N PRO A 190 12.20 1.93 16.71
CA PRO A 190 12.30 0.51 16.39
C PRO A 190 11.71 -0.40 17.48
N GLN A 191 11.70 0.05 18.73
CA GLN A 191 11.16 -0.67 19.88
C GLN A 191 9.88 -0.01 20.42
N ASN A 192 8.98 0.40 19.52
CA ASN A 192 7.71 0.96 19.95
C ASN A 192 6.78 -0.10 20.57
N LYS A 193 5.77 0.36 21.32
CA LYS A 193 4.85 -0.52 22.05
C LYS A 193 4.10 -1.48 21.12
N PHE A 194 3.65 -1.02 19.97
CA PHE A 194 2.87 -1.82 19.02
C PHE A 194 3.72 -2.97 18.45
N SER A 195 4.91 -2.67 17.94
CA SER A 195 5.81 -3.71 17.41
C SER A 195 6.22 -4.71 18.48
N LYS A 196 6.46 -4.24 19.71
CA LYS A 196 6.78 -5.11 20.84
C LYS A 196 5.62 -6.05 21.17
N ALA A 197 4.40 -5.54 21.24
CA ALA A 197 3.23 -6.36 21.55
C ALA A 197 3.01 -7.46 20.50
N LEU A 198 3.17 -7.15 19.20
CA LEU A 198 3.08 -8.16 18.14
C LEU A 198 4.25 -9.15 18.20
N PHE A 199 5.47 -8.69 18.48
CA PHE A 199 6.62 -9.56 18.66
C PHE A 199 6.42 -10.54 19.84
N ASP A 200 5.89 -10.06 20.97
CA ASP A 200 5.58 -10.88 22.14
C ASP A 200 4.50 -11.95 21.84
N LEU A 201 3.65 -11.73 20.85
CA LEU A 201 2.70 -12.70 20.29
C LEU A 201 3.31 -13.64 19.24
N GLY A 202 4.59 -13.48 18.88
CA GLY A 202 5.29 -14.31 17.91
C GLY A 202 5.25 -13.82 16.47
N PHE A 203 4.79 -12.58 16.22
CA PHE A 203 4.87 -11.99 14.88
C PHE A 203 6.29 -11.59 14.52
N ILE A 204 6.59 -11.69 13.23
CA ILE A 204 7.80 -11.10 12.63
C ILE A 204 7.40 -9.91 11.75
N GLN A 205 8.20 -8.86 11.78
CA GLN A 205 8.03 -7.68 10.92
C GLN A 205 8.91 -7.84 9.68
N LEU A 206 8.32 -7.72 8.49
CA LEU A 206 9.00 -8.02 7.21
C LEU A 206 9.60 -6.78 6.56
N VAL A 207 9.04 -5.58 6.78
CA VAL A 207 9.46 -4.35 6.11
C VAL A 207 10.67 -3.73 6.83
N ASN A 208 11.80 -3.65 6.16
CA ASN A 208 13.08 -3.20 6.72
C ASN A 208 13.70 -2.01 5.96
N SER A 209 12.98 -1.45 4.99
CA SER A 209 13.44 -0.33 4.17
C SER A 209 12.37 0.76 4.16
N PRO A 210 12.75 2.04 3.90
CA PRO A 210 11.80 3.15 3.85
C PRO A 210 10.63 2.87 2.89
N THR A 211 9.43 3.25 3.33
CA THR A 211 8.18 3.13 2.56
C THR A 211 7.55 4.49 2.27
N HIS A 212 8.12 5.57 2.80
CA HIS A 212 7.62 6.91 2.60
C HIS A 212 8.74 7.82 2.06
N ILE A 213 8.39 8.79 1.22
CA ILE A 213 9.34 9.72 0.54
C ILE A 213 10.27 10.46 1.52
N LEU A 214 9.85 10.68 2.75
CA LEU A 214 10.68 11.29 3.81
C LEU A 214 11.62 10.28 4.52
N GLY A 215 11.76 9.06 4.00
CA GLY A 215 12.68 8.04 4.52
C GLY A 215 12.16 7.29 5.75
N GLY A 216 10.86 7.40 6.07
CA GLY A 216 10.23 6.65 7.17
C GLY A 216 9.82 5.25 6.75
N ILE A 217 9.86 4.31 7.70
CA ILE A 217 9.22 2.99 7.59
C ILE A 217 7.91 3.09 8.37
N ILE A 218 6.80 3.41 7.72
CA ILE A 218 5.49 3.64 8.33
C ILE A 218 4.41 2.68 7.81
N ASP A 219 4.62 2.08 6.64
CA ASP A 219 3.82 0.98 6.12
C ASP A 219 4.45 -0.33 6.56
N HIS A 220 3.70 -1.14 7.30
CA HIS A 220 4.23 -2.34 7.95
C HIS A 220 3.57 -3.60 7.40
N VAL A 221 4.30 -4.72 7.51
CA VAL A 221 3.76 -6.08 7.33
C VAL A 221 4.27 -6.94 8.48
N TYR A 222 3.36 -7.37 9.35
CA TYR A 222 3.63 -8.34 10.39
C TYR A 222 3.02 -9.69 10.02
N PHE A 223 3.79 -10.72 10.20
CA PHE A 223 3.42 -12.08 9.87
C PHE A 223 3.54 -13.00 11.07
N TYR A 224 2.50 -13.80 11.32
CA TYR A 224 2.48 -14.88 12.28
C TYR A 224 2.02 -16.17 11.60
N SER A 225 2.65 -17.28 11.93
CA SER A 225 2.21 -18.61 11.51
C SER A 225 2.43 -19.62 12.62
N ASN A 226 1.44 -20.48 12.82
CA ASN A 226 1.48 -21.62 13.70
C ASN A 226 1.69 -22.95 12.94
N ASN A 227 1.90 -22.88 11.63
CA ASN A 227 2.08 -24.02 10.74
C ASN A 227 3.30 -23.81 9.82
N MET A 228 3.37 -24.54 8.71
CA MET A 228 4.45 -24.45 7.72
C MET A 228 4.34 -23.26 6.75
N SER A 229 3.35 -22.38 6.90
CA SER A 229 3.19 -21.20 6.04
C SER A 229 4.35 -20.25 6.20
N SER A 230 4.75 -19.60 5.11
CA SER A 230 5.79 -18.57 5.09
C SER A 230 5.32 -17.32 4.38
N CYS A 231 5.82 -16.18 4.82
CA CYS A 231 5.56 -14.90 4.19
C CYS A 231 6.88 -14.20 3.91
N SER A 232 7.04 -13.71 2.69
CA SER A 232 8.28 -13.09 2.24
C SER A 232 8.01 -11.70 1.65
N LEU A 233 8.77 -10.71 2.11
CA LEU A 233 8.82 -9.40 1.47
C LEU A 233 9.48 -9.58 0.11
N TYR A 234 8.73 -9.21 -0.94
CA TYR A 234 9.26 -9.25 -2.29
C TYR A 234 9.98 -7.97 -2.65
N LYS A 235 9.32 -6.81 -2.44
CA LYS A 235 9.84 -5.50 -2.85
C LYS A 235 9.13 -4.36 -2.16
N ILE A 236 9.86 -3.29 -1.86
CA ILE A 236 9.31 -1.94 -1.70
C ILE A 236 9.34 -1.30 -3.09
N TYR A 237 8.16 -0.99 -3.63
CA TYR A 237 7.98 -0.57 -5.01
C TYR A 237 7.59 0.91 -5.05
N PRO A 238 8.46 1.81 -5.54
CA PRO A 238 8.13 3.22 -5.62
C PRO A 238 7.06 3.46 -6.69
N VAL A 239 5.95 4.05 -6.26
CA VAL A 239 4.90 4.55 -7.13
C VAL A 239 5.08 6.06 -7.33
N TYR A 240 4.64 6.57 -8.49
CA TYR A 240 4.81 8.01 -8.81
C TYR A 240 3.62 8.86 -8.38
N TYR A 241 2.52 8.23 -8.01
CA TYR A 241 1.24 8.87 -7.70
C TYR A 241 0.93 8.93 -6.19
N SER A 242 1.82 8.44 -5.35
CA SER A 242 1.74 8.58 -3.89
C SER A 242 3.10 8.99 -3.32
N ASP A 243 3.12 9.58 -2.13
CA ASP A 243 4.32 9.79 -1.34
C ASP A 243 4.71 8.55 -0.51
N HIS A 244 3.88 7.49 -0.58
CA HIS A 244 4.20 6.17 -0.07
C HIS A 244 4.61 5.23 -1.21
N ASP A 245 5.54 4.33 -0.93
CA ASP A 245 5.91 3.23 -1.79
C ASP A 245 5.01 2.01 -1.50
N ALA A 246 4.64 1.25 -2.52
CA ALA A 246 3.87 0.03 -2.34
C ALA A 246 4.74 -1.07 -1.72
N VAL A 247 4.21 -1.75 -0.71
CA VAL A 247 4.84 -2.94 -0.11
C VAL A 247 4.28 -4.17 -0.79
N ILE A 248 5.15 -4.91 -1.49
CA ILE A 248 4.79 -6.11 -2.24
C ILE A 248 5.36 -7.34 -1.51
N PHE A 249 4.51 -8.29 -1.19
CA PHE A 249 4.89 -9.50 -0.46
C PHE A 249 4.07 -10.72 -0.91
N SER A 250 4.53 -11.92 -0.57
CA SER A 250 3.86 -13.17 -0.94
C SER A 250 3.69 -14.07 0.27
N LEU A 251 2.56 -14.78 0.30
CA LEU A 251 2.21 -15.78 1.28
C LEU A 251 2.22 -17.17 0.63
N GLN A 252 2.99 -18.09 1.17
CA GLN A 252 2.99 -19.50 0.82
C GLN A 252 2.33 -20.30 1.96
N LEU A 253 1.29 -21.04 1.61
CA LEU A 253 0.47 -21.81 2.55
C LEU A 253 0.92 -23.27 2.62
#